data_d1449d9ca8735d98e46a1e3d3fe757df
#
_entry.id   d1449d9ca8735d98e46a1e3d3fe757df
#
_cell.length_a   1.000
_cell.length_b   1.000
_cell.length_c   1.000
_cell.angle_alpha   90.00
_cell.angle_beta   90.00
_cell.angle_gamma   90.00
#
_symmetry.space_group_name_H-M   'P 1'
#
loop_
_entity.id
_entity.type
_entity.pdbx_description
1 polymer ?
#
loop_
_entity_poly.entity_id
_entity_poly.type
_entity_poly.pdbx_seq_one_letter_code
_entity_poly.pdbx_strand_id
1 'polypeptide(L)'
;MLKIRGMNKSFNAGTENEANIFCNFNLDINECETTVILGANGCGKSTLFNIISGVMPCESGEISLDGKKLDGLREHQRSAHIGRVHQNPSLGVSPSLTILENMSLSDKKCSRFGFRKLVKKDQINRYTEMLKTLDLGLENKLNTQVKFLSGGQRQSLSLLMATMKRPDLLLLDEHTAALDPKTSKVVMEKTMELVRKEKITTLMISHNLRDAIKYSDRIIMLDRGKVILDTRSNLISESELIKIYNR
;
A
#
# COMPACT_ATOMS: atom_id res chain seq x y z
N MET A 1 -11.15 -0.10 10.44
CA MET A 1 -12.10 -0.05 9.32
C MET A 1 -12.01 1.29 8.60
N LEU A 2 -11.76 1.30 7.28
CA LEU A 2 -11.77 2.53 6.46
C LEU A 2 -13.18 2.80 5.95
N LYS A 3 -13.66 4.04 6.06
CA LYS A 3 -14.92 4.50 5.47
C LYS A 3 -14.68 5.75 4.63
N ILE A 4 -15.24 5.77 3.43
CA ILE A 4 -15.28 6.92 2.53
C ILE A 4 -16.74 7.24 2.25
N ARG A 5 -17.14 8.51 2.37
CA ARG A 5 -18.53 8.97 2.18
C ARG A 5 -18.57 10.21 1.33
N GLY A 6 -19.35 10.17 0.26
CA GLY A 6 -19.64 11.31 -0.59
C GLY A 6 -18.42 11.98 -1.22
N MET A 7 -17.34 11.21 -1.45
CA MET A 7 -16.08 11.77 -1.95
C MET A 7 -16.20 12.23 -3.39
N ASN A 8 -15.77 13.47 -3.64
CA ASN A 8 -15.68 14.05 -4.97
C ASN A 8 -14.22 14.42 -5.30
N LYS A 9 -13.81 14.09 -6.52
CA LYS A 9 -12.47 14.43 -7.05
C LYS A 9 -12.53 14.69 -8.53
N SER A 10 -12.08 15.88 -8.91
CA SER A 10 -11.88 16.29 -10.30
C SER A 10 -10.43 16.75 -10.53
N PHE A 11 -10.00 16.68 -11.78
CA PHE A 11 -8.75 17.32 -12.24
C PHE A 11 -9.10 18.42 -13.23
N ASN A 12 -8.30 19.48 -13.24
CA ASN A 12 -8.46 20.64 -14.14
C ASN A 12 -9.86 21.28 -14.05
N ALA A 13 -10.43 21.34 -12.85
CA ALA A 13 -11.77 21.92 -12.63
C ALA A 13 -11.89 23.32 -13.25
N GLY A 14 -13.00 23.58 -13.96
CA GLY A 14 -13.28 24.85 -14.61
C GLY A 14 -12.53 25.08 -15.93
N THR A 15 -11.87 24.06 -16.48
CA THR A 15 -11.23 24.12 -17.81
C THR A 15 -11.90 23.18 -18.80
N GLU A 16 -11.60 23.34 -20.09
CA GLU A 16 -12.09 22.41 -21.14
C GLU A 16 -11.63 20.96 -20.96
N ASN A 17 -10.55 20.74 -20.19
CA ASN A 17 -9.98 19.44 -19.86
C ASN A 17 -10.39 18.94 -18.48
N GLU A 18 -11.51 19.39 -17.96
CA GLU A 18 -12.02 18.90 -16.68
C GLU A 18 -12.34 17.42 -16.73
N ALA A 19 -11.77 16.65 -15.80
CA ALA A 19 -12.00 15.22 -15.67
C ALA A 19 -12.49 14.89 -14.26
N ASN A 20 -13.75 14.52 -14.14
CA ASN A 20 -14.36 14.06 -12.90
C ASN A 20 -13.97 12.59 -12.67
N ILE A 21 -13.13 12.33 -11.66
CA ILE A 21 -12.66 10.99 -11.33
C ILE A 21 -13.62 10.30 -10.35
N PHE A 22 -14.03 11.00 -9.30
CA PHE A 22 -14.99 10.50 -8.34
C PHE A 22 -16.14 11.50 -8.16
N CYS A 23 -17.38 10.97 -8.22
CA CYS A 23 -18.59 11.75 -7.98
C CYS A 23 -19.44 11.00 -6.94
N ASN A 24 -19.57 11.57 -5.75
CA ASN A 24 -20.30 10.98 -4.62
C ASN A 24 -19.85 9.53 -4.31
N PHE A 25 -18.53 9.30 -4.34
CA PHE A 25 -17.94 7.97 -4.17
C PHE A 25 -18.02 7.53 -2.72
N ASN A 26 -18.47 6.29 -2.52
CA ASN A 26 -18.59 5.66 -1.22
C ASN A 26 -17.87 4.32 -1.21
N LEU A 27 -17.15 4.02 -0.13
CA LEU A 27 -16.42 2.76 0.02
C LEU A 27 -16.24 2.42 1.50
N ASP A 28 -16.44 1.15 1.84
CA ASP A 28 -16.13 0.59 3.15
C ASP A 28 -15.11 -0.55 3.00
N ILE A 29 -14.05 -0.52 3.81
CA ILE A 29 -13.07 -1.62 3.92
C ILE A 29 -13.13 -2.15 5.35
N ASN A 30 -13.30 -3.46 5.50
CA ASN A 30 -13.41 -4.10 6.81
C ASN A 30 -12.04 -4.26 7.47
N GLU A 31 -12.05 -4.40 8.79
CA GLU A 31 -10.84 -4.67 9.57
C GLU A 31 -10.29 -6.07 9.29
N CYS A 32 -8.96 -6.19 9.34
CA CYS A 32 -8.24 -7.46 9.17
C CYS A 32 -8.56 -8.20 7.87
N GLU A 33 -9.10 -7.50 6.87
CA GLU A 33 -9.44 -8.02 5.55
C GLU A 33 -8.44 -7.52 4.51
N THR A 34 -8.06 -8.40 3.59
CA THR A 34 -7.33 -8.02 2.38
C THR A 34 -8.33 -7.80 1.25
N THR A 35 -8.54 -6.54 0.88
CA THR A 35 -9.39 -6.15 -0.25
C THR A 35 -8.53 -5.77 -1.44
N VAL A 36 -8.82 -6.36 -2.61
CA VAL A 36 -8.15 -6.00 -3.87
C VAL A 36 -9.04 -5.08 -4.69
N ILE A 37 -8.43 -4.01 -5.21
CA ILE A 37 -9.06 -3.12 -6.19
C ILE A 37 -8.53 -3.45 -7.57
N LEU A 38 -9.44 -3.82 -8.46
CA LEU A 38 -9.22 -4.05 -9.88
C LEU A 38 -9.83 -2.92 -10.70
N GLY A 39 -9.45 -2.81 -11.97
CA GLY A 39 -10.03 -1.89 -12.94
C GLY A 39 -9.01 -1.43 -13.97
N ALA A 40 -9.48 -0.88 -15.08
CA ALA A 40 -8.66 -0.39 -16.18
C ALA A 40 -7.73 0.77 -15.75
N ASN A 41 -6.73 1.07 -16.57
CA ASN A 41 -5.90 2.26 -16.37
C ASN A 41 -6.77 3.53 -16.47
N GLY A 42 -6.52 4.48 -15.58
CA GLY A 42 -7.28 5.73 -15.52
C GLY A 42 -8.64 5.66 -14.79
N CYS A 43 -9.08 4.49 -14.31
CA CYS A 43 -10.36 4.38 -13.58
C CYS A 43 -10.37 5.00 -12.16
N GLY A 44 -9.21 5.49 -11.67
CA GLY A 44 -9.11 6.20 -10.38
C GLY A 44 -8.40 5.46 -9.25
N LYS A 45 -7.87 4.24 -9.44
CA LYS A 45 -7.23 3.44 -8.38
C LYS A 45 -6.11 4.17 -7.65
N SER A 46 -5.12 4.67 -8.37
CA SER A 46 -3.98 5.40 -7.79
C SER A 46 -4.41 6.74 -7.19
N THR A 47 -5.42 7.40 -7.79
CA THR A 47 -6.03 8.61 -7.23
C THR A 47 -6.67 8.31 -5.88
N LEU A 48 -7.41 7.20 -5.76
CA LEU A 48 -7.99 6.75 -4.50
C LEU A 48 -6.91 6.54 -3.42
N PHE A 49 -5.82 5.84 -3.76
CA PHE A 49 -4.70 5.63 -2.84
C PHE A 49 -4.03 6.94 -2.42
N ASN A 50 -3.85 7.87 -3.35
CA ASN A 50 -3.28 9.19 -3.06
C ASN A 50 -4.18 10.01 -2.14
N ILE A 51 -5.50 9.92 -2.31
CA ILE A 51 -6.46 10.61 -1.43
C ILE A 51 -6.46 9.97 -0.03
N ILE A 52 -6.52 8.64 0.07
CA ILE A 52 -6.48 7.92 1.36
C ILE A 52 -5.19 8.23 2.12
N SER A 53 -4.05 8.19 1.44
CA SER A 53 -2.74 8.45 2.06
C SER A 53 -2.49 9.94 2.39
N GLY A 54 -3.30 10.86 1.86
CA GLY A 54 -3.16 12.31 2.08
C GLY A 54 -2.14 13.00 1.19
N VAL A 55 -1.62 12.31 0.18
CA VAL A 55 -0.78 12.89 -0.90
C VAL A 55 -1.59 13.86 -1.75
N MET A 56 -2.89 13.58 -1.92
CA MET A 56 -3.80 14.38 -2.72
C MET A 56 -5.07 14.71 -1.93
N PRO A 57 -5.55 15.97 -1.93
CA PRO A 57 -6.85 16.29 -1.35
C PRO A 57 -8.00 15.88 -2.29
N CYS A 58 -9.17 15.60 -1.72
CA CYS A 58 -10.45 15.61 -2.42
C CYS A 58 -11.14 16.96 -2.26
N GLU A 59 -12.09 17.27 -3.15
CA GLU A 59 -12.84 18.53 -3.09
C GLU A 59 -13.89 18.50 -1.98
N SER A 60 -14.52 17.35 -1.76
CA SER A 60 -15.51 17.16 -0.69
C SER A 60 -15.64 15.67 -0.34
N GLY A 61 -16.39 15.39 0.72
CA GLY A 61 -16.58 14.06 1.29
C GLY A 61 -15.85 13.88 2.60
N GLU A 62 -16.04 12.73 3.21
CA GLU A 62 -15.42 12.36 4.49
C GLU A 62 -14.66 11.04 4.36
N ILE A 63 -13.47 11.00 4.95
CA ILE A 63 -12.64 9.78 5.06
C ILE A 63 -12.35 9.54 6.54
N SER A 64 -12.64 8.36 7.02
CA SER A 64 -12.33 7.96 8.39
C SER A 64 -11.68 6.57 8.44
N LEU A 65 -10.76 6.40 9.39
CA LEU A 65 -10.09 5.14 9.68
C LEU A 65 -10.25 4.85 11.18
N ASP A 66 -10.86 3.72 11.50
CA ASP A 66 -11.19 3.30 12.88
C ASP A 66 -11.92 4.38 13.68
N GLY A 67 -12.89 5.04 13.01
CA GLY A 67 -13.67 6.13 13.59
C GLY A 67 -12.96 7.48 13.69
N LYS A 68 -11.67 7.55 13.37
CA LYS A 68 -10.92 8.81 13.34
C LYS A 68 -11.03 9.45 11.96
N LYS A 69 -11.44 10.72 11.91
CA LYS A 69 -11.45 11.49 10.66
C LYS A 69 -10.02 11.72 10.17
N LEU A 70 -9.80 11.43 8.90
CA LEU A 70 -8.53 11.71 8.21
C LEU A 70 -8.55 13.06 7.48
N ASP A 71 -9.72 13.66 7.33
CA ASP A 71 -9.88 14.96 6.65
C ASP A 71 -9.07 16.04 7.37
N GLY A 72 -8.40 16.89 6.60
CA GLY A 72 -7.50 17.92 7.13
C GLY A 72 -6.14 17.41 7.64
N LEU A 73 -5.95 16.10 7.80
CA LEU A 73 -4.64 15.56 8.16
C LEU A 73 -3.73 15.50 6.92
N ARG A 74 -2.51 16.04 7.07
CA ARG A 74 -1.47 15.97 6.05
C ARG A 74 -0.89 14.54 5.94
N GLU A 75 -0.25 14.22 4.82
CA GLU A 75 0.38 12.93 4.55
C GLU A 75 1.23 12.41 5.73
N HIS A 76 2.12 13.24 6.28
CA HIS A 76 2.99 12.83 7.40
C HIS A 76 2.22 12.48 8.68
N GLN A 77 1.02 13.05 8.89
CA GLN A 77 0.16 12.72 10.03
C GLN A 77 -0.59 11.42 9.78
N ARG A 78 -1.12 11.22 8.55
CA ARG A 78 -1.76 9.96 8.13
C ARG A 78 -0.77 8.79 8.11
N SER A 79 0.49 9.07 7.82
CA SER A 79 1.52 8.04 7.81
C SER A 79 1.74 7.36 9.17
N ALA A 80 1.24 7.93 10.28
CA ALA A 80 1.22 7.26 11.58
C ALA A 80 0.33 6.01 11.59
N HIS A 81 -0.74 6.04 10.80
CA HIS A 81 -1.82 5.06 10.75
C HIS A 81 -1.80 4.24 9.45
N ILE A 82 -1.23 4.81 8.37
CA ILE A 82 -1.26 4.21 7.03
C ILE A 82 0.16 3.87 6.60
N GLY A 83 0.39 2.57 6.32
CA GLY A 83 1.56 2.09 5.61
C GLY A 83 1.30 2.14 4.10
N ARG A 84 2.31 2.49 3.30
CA ARG A 84 2.20 2.42 1.84
C ARG A 84 3.42 1.78 1.22
N VAL A 85 3.17 0.84 0.31
CA VAL A 85 4.19 0.23 -0.54
C VAL A 85 3.86 0.61 -1.98
N HIS A 86 4.82 1.25 -2.65
CA HIS A 86 4.65 1.77 -4.01
C HIS A 86 5.02 0.73 -5.06
N GLN A 87 4.50 0.90 -6.27
CA GLN A 87 4.87 0.12 -7.45
C GLN A 87 6.37 0.22 -7.74
N ASN A 88 6.93 1.44 -7.69
CA ASN A 88 8.37 1.65 -7.78
C ASN A 88 9.02 1.49 -6.39
N PRO A 89 9.84 0.44 -6.18
CA PRO A 89 10.47 0.19 -4.88
C PRO A 89 11.33 1.35 -4.36
N SER A 90 11.84 2.18 -5.26
CA SER A 90 12.71 3.31 -4.88
C SER A 90 11.98 4.46 -4.18
N LEU A 91 10.63 4.50 -4.26
CA LEU A 91 9.84 5.51 -3.56
C LEU A 91 9.64 5.20 -2.07
N GLY A 92 9.73 3.92 -1.70
CA GLY A 92 9.59 3.47 -0.30
C GLY A 92 10.90 3.43 0.48
N VAL A 93 12.04 3.68 -0.15
CA VAL A 93 13.39 3.57 0.45
C VAL A 93 14.29 4.73 0.00
N SER A 94 15.35 4.99 0.75
CA SER A 94 16.42 5.92 0.35
C SER A 94 17.59 5.13 -0.25
N PRO A 95 17.79 5.16 -1.59
CA PRO A 95 18.75 4.28 -2.26
C PRO A 95 20.21 4.52 -1.84
N SER A 96 20.56 5.75 -1.46
CA SER A 96 21.92 6.14 -1.04
C SER A 96 22.26 5.73 0.40
N LEU A 97 21.26 5.43 1.21
CA LEU A 97 21.42 4.98 2.59
C LEU A 97 21.54 3.46 2.66
N THR A 98 22.17 2.97 3.72
CA THR A 98 22.25 1.54 4.04
C THR A 98 20.89 0.99 4.47
N ILE A 99 20.74 -0.34 4.49
CA ILE A 99 19.54 -1.00 5.03
C ILE A 99 19.32 -0.54 6.47
N LEU A 100 20.36 -0.54 7.29
CA LEU A 100 20.30 -0.14 8.70
C LEU A 100 19.81 1.31 8.88
N GLU A 101 20.29 2.23 8.06
CA GLU A 101 19.87 3.63 8.09
C GLU A 101 18.42 3.80 7.62
N ASN A 102 17.99 3.11 6.56
CA ASN A 102 16.62 3.10 6.09
C ASN A 102 15.65 2.60 7.17
N MET A 103 15.95 1.46 7.80
CA MET A 103 15.14 0.92 8.90
C MET A 103 15.11 1.87 10.09
N SER A 104 16.25 2.50 10.43
CA SER A 104 16.33 3.47 11.53
C SER A 104 15.49 4.73 11.25
N LEU A 105 15.42 5.18 10.00
CA LEU A 105 14.52 6.29 9.59
C LEU A 105 13.06 5.89 9.75
N SER A 106 12.69 4.70 9.27
CA SER A 106 11.33 4.18 9.37
C SER A 106 10.89 4.01 10.83
N ASP A 107 11.78 3.54 11.70
CA ASP A 107 11.49 3.38 13.13
C ASP A 107 11.29 4.74 13.86
N LYS A 108 11.88 5.82 13.33
CA LYS A 108 11.65 7.19 13.83
C LYS A 108 10.39 7.86 13.25
N LYS A 109 9.66 7.20 12.38
CA LYS A 109 8.40 7.71 11.82
C LYS A 109 7.49 8.23 12.95
N CYS A 110 6.96 9.44 12.78
CA CYS A 110 6.11 10.13 13.76
C CYS A 110 6.81 10.51 15.10
N SER A 111 8.12 10.36 15.22
CA SER A 111 8.88 10.83 16.36
C SER A 111 9.45 12.22 16.11
N ARG A 112 9.63 13.03 17.16
CA ARG A 112 10.32 14.31 17.02
C ARG A 112 11.79 14.08 16.65
N PHE A 113 12.23 14.70 15.56
CA PHE A 113 13.65 14.73 15.21
C PHE A 113 14.40 15.66 16.16
N GLY A 114 15.53 15.20 16.67
CA GLY A 114 16.45 15.97 17.51
C GLY A 114 17.90 15.59 17.18
N PHE A 115 18.88 16.24 17.81
CA PHE A 115 20.31 15.98 17.66
C PHE A 115 20.77 14.63 18.24
N ARG A 116 20.07 13.54 17.90
CA ARG A 116 20.39 12.18 18.35
C ARG A 116 20.85 11.36 17.15
N LYS A 117 21.77 10.41 17.40
CA LYS A 117 22.22 9.47 16.36
C LYS A 117 21.02 8.78 15.72
N LEU A 118 21.04 8.70 14.38
CA LEU A 118 20.01 8.02 13.59
C LEU A 118 19.96 6.53 13.97
N VAL A 119 21.10 5.87 13.88
CA VAL A 119 21.25 4.46 14.19
C VAL A 119 21.55 4.29 15.70
N LYS A 120 20.74 3.51 16.38
CA LYS A 120 20.94 3.09 17.77
C LYS A 120 21.42 1.64 17.80
N LYS A 121 22.51 1.38 18.53
CA LYS A 121 23.13 0.05 18.60
C LYS A 121 22.19 -1.01 19.19
N ASP A 122 21.35 -0.63 20.15
CA ASP A 122 20.35 -1.49 20.78
C ASP A 122 19.25 -1.98 19.83
N GLN A 123 19.02 -1.30 18.69
CA GLN A 123 18.03 -1.69 17.71
C GLN A 123 18.56 -2.63 16.60
N ILE A 124 19.88 -2.79 16.48
CA ILE A 124 20.48 -3.58 15.40
C ILE A 124 19.99 -5.03 15.44
N ASN A 125 19.99 -5.66 16.61
CA ASN A 125 19.51 -7.04 16.75
C ASN A 125 18.03 -7.17 16.37
N ARG A 126 17.19 -6.22 16.78
CA ARG A 126 15.77 -6.20 16.40
C ARG A 126 15.60 -6.11 14.88
N TYR A 127 16.32 -5.22 14.22
CA TYR A 127 16.25 -5.09 12.76
C TYR A 127 16.77 -6.34 12.05
N THR A 128 17.82 -6.96 12.56
CA THR A 128 18.35 -8.23 12.04
C THR A 128 17.28 -9.33 12.09
N GLU A 129 16.59 -9.49 13.22
CA GLU A 129 15.52 -10.49 13.36
C GLU A 129 14.33 -10.18 12.43
N MET A 130 13.96 -8.92 12.29
CA MET A 130 12.92 -8.53 11.35
C MET A 130 13.31 -8.84 9.89
N LEU A 131 14.56 -8.59 9.49
CA LEU A 131 15.04 -8.90 8.14
C LEU A 131 15.09 -10.41 7.86
N LYS A 132 15.41 -11.25 8.84
CA LYS A 132 15.37 -12.71 8.71
C LYS A 132 13.99 -13.23 8.31
N THR A 133 12.90 -12.57 8.73
CA THR A 133 11.54 -12.99 8.37
C THR A 133 11.27 -12.91 6.86
N LEU A 134 12.05 -12.11 6.13
CA LEU A 134 11.92 -11.97 4.68
C LEU A 134 12.56 -13.14 3.91
N ASP A 135 13.51 -13.86 4.53
CA ASP A 135 14.25 -14.99 3.93
C ASP A 135 14.94 -14.63 2.61
N LEU A 136 15.58 -13.43 2.58
CA LEU A 136 16.26 -12.86 1.41
C LEU A 136 17.75 -12.55 1.65
N GLY A 137 18.30 -12.98 2.80
CA GLY A 137 19.68 -12.75 3.20
C GLY A 137 20.00 -11.28 3.51
N LEU A 138 18.98 -10.43 3.73
CA LEU A 138 19.16 -9.00 4.01
C LEU A 138 19.74 -8.75 5.40
N GLU A 139 19.52 -9.67 6.35
CA GLU A 139 20.09 -9.63 7.69
C GLU A 139 21.62 -9.62 7.72
N ASN A 140 22.25 -10.15 6.66
CA ASN A 140 23.70 -10.16 6.50
C ASN A 140 24.23 -8.92 5.75
N LYS A 141 23.34 -8.00 5.32
CA LYS A 141 23.65 -6.87 4.44
C LYS A 141 23.31 -5.52 5.06
N LEU A 142 23.22 -5.43 6.40
CA LEU A 142 22.78 -4.21 7.09
C LEU A 142 23.51 -2.93 6.65
N ASN A 143 24.81 -3.03 6.38
CA ASN A 143 25.65 -1.91 5.95
C ASN A 143 25.71 -1.71 4.43
N THR A 144 24.96 -2.51 3.65
CA THR A 144 24.89 -2.36 2.20
C THR A 144 23.91 -1.25 1.85
N GLN A 145 24.31 -0.35 0.93
CA GLN A 145 23.41 0.68 0.40
C GLN A 145 22.28 0.03 -0.40
N VAL A 146 21.07 0.57 -0.23
CA VAL A 146 19.86 -0.01 -0.84
C VAL A 146 19.88 0.00 -2.36
N LYS A 147 20.61 0.92 -3.00
CA LYS A 147 20.80 0.94 -4.46
C LYS A 147 21.44 -0.34 -5.03
N PHE A 148 22.19 -1.11 -4.22
CA PHE A 148 22.84 -2.36 -4.64
C PHE A 148 21.95 -3.60 -4.41
N LEU A 149 20.75 -3.44 -3.86
CA LEU A 149 19.80 -4.52 -3.71
C LEU A 149 19.09 -4.83 -5.03
N SER A 150 18.65 -6.09 -5.20
CA SER A 150 17.74 -6.46 -6.30
C SER A 150 16.37 -5.76 -6.14
N GLY A 151 15.58 -5.73 -7.22
CA GLY A 151 14.22 -5.18 -7.18
C GLY A 151 13.35 -5.82 -6.09
N GLY A 152 13.34 -7.16 -6.01
CA GLY A 152 12.60 -7.90 -4.99
C GLY A 152 13.10 -7.64 -3.58
N GLN A 153 14.42 -7.57 -3.37
CA GLN A 153 15.00 -7.23 -2.07
C GLN A 153 14.59 -5.81 -1.62
N ARG A 154 14.63 -4.83 -2.54
CA ARG A 154 14.16 -3.45 -2.24
C ARG A 154 12.68 -3.42 -1.91
N GLN A 155 11.86 -4.16 -2.67
CA GLN A 155 10.42 -4.23 -2.45
C GLN A 155 10.08 -4.84 -1.11
N SER A 156 10.72 -5.95 -0.75
CA SER A 156 10.53 -6.61 0.54
C SER A 156 11.01 -5.75 1.71
N LEU A 157 12.12 -5.01 1.53
CA LEU A 157 12.58 -4.03 2.51
C LEU A 157 11.56 -2.90 2.68
N SER A 158 11.02 -2.36 1.58
CA SER A 158 9.97 -1.31 1.61
C SER A 158 8.73 -1.80 2.35
N LEU A 159 8.28 -3.04 2.10
CA LEU A 159 7.17 -3.66 2.81
C LEU A 159 7.46 -3.76 4.32
N LEU A 160 8.61 -4.31 4.68
CA LEU A 160 9.01 -4.44 6.08
C LEU A 160 9.00 -3.07 6.78
N MET A 161 9.58 -2.05 6.14
CA MET A 161 9.60 -0.68 6.68
C MET A 161 8.20 -0.08 6.82
N ALA A 162 7.29 -0.32 5.87
CA ALA A 162 5.91 0.14 5.93
C ALA A 162 5.11 -0.51 7.07
N THR A 163 5.53 -1.71 7.52
CA THR A 163 4.86 -2.52 8.55
C THR A 163 5.57 -2.56 9.89
N MET A 164 6.79 -2.01 10.01
CA MET A 164 7.59 -2.00 11.26
C MET A 164 6.84 -1.47 12.49
N LYS A 165 5.98 -0.48 12.28
CA LYS A 165 5.04 0.03 13.27
C LYS A 165 3.66 -0.34 12.76
N ARG A 166 3.20 -1.53 13.07
CA ARG A 166 1.93 -2.10 12.60
C ARG A 166 0.90 -1.00 12.24
N PRO A 167 0.69 -0.71 10.94
CA PRO A 167 -0.26 0.32 10.53
C PRO A 167 -1.70 -0.18 10.74
N ASP A 168 -2.64 0.76 10.89
CA ASP A 168 -4.07 0.43 10.94
C ASP A 168 -4.57 0.04 9.53
N LEU A 169 -3.96 0.61 8.47
CA LEU A 169 -4.23 0.31 7.07
C LEU A 169 -2.93 0.20 6.27
N LEU A 170 -2.78 -0.86 5.48
CA LEU A 170 -1.68 -1.03 4.53
C LEU A 170 -2.19 -0.85 3.09
N LEU A 171 -1.57 0.06 2.34
CA LEU A 171 -1.84 0.30 0.92
C LEU A 171 -0.73 -0.35 0.09
N LEU A 172 -1.08 -1.31 -0.76
CA LEU A 172 -0.17 -2.00 -1.69
C LEU A 172 -0.50 -1.58 -3.12
N ASP A 173 0.33 -0.72 -3.70
CA ASP A 173 0.11 -0.12 -5.02
C ASP A 173 0.89 -0.91 -6.09
N GLU A 174 0.30 -1.95 -6.68
CA GLU A 174 0.91 -2.82 -7.69
C GLU A 174 2.34 -3.28 -7.34
N HIS A 175 2.58 -3.52 -6.07
CA HIS A 175 3.90 -3.64 -5.47
C HIS A 175 4.77 -4.78 -6.00
N THR A 176 4.24 -5.66 -6.84
CA THR A 176 5.00 -6.75 -7.48
C THR A 176 5.09 -6.62 -9.00
N ALA A 177 4.44 -5.61 -9.61
CA ALA A 177 4.33 -5.48 -11.07
C ALA A 177 5.69 -5.24 -11.78
N ALA A 178 6.64 -4.59 -11.09
CA ALA A 178 7.97 -4.30 -11.63
C ALA A 178 9.00 -5.44 -11.44
N LEU A 179 8.57 -6.61 -10.94
CA LEU A 179 9.42 -7.75 -10.64
C LEU A 179 9.24 -8.87 -11.67
N ASP A 180 10.28 -9.69 -11.85
CA ASP A 180 10.14 -10.91 -12.63
C ASP A 180 9.13 -11.88 -11.97
N PRO A 181 8.49 -12.79 -12.74
CA PRO A 181 7.39 -13.62 -12.22
C PRO A 181 7.75 -14.49 -11.00
N LYS A 182 8.97 -15.00 -10.94
CA LYS A 182 9.44 -15.83 -9.81
C LYS A 182 9.59 -15.00 -8.54
N THR A 183 10.25 -13.86 -8.65
CA THR A 183 10.43 -12.92 -7.54
C THR A 183 9.10 -12.31 -7.10
N SER A 184 8.23 -11.94 -8.04
CA SER A 184 6.88 -11.43 -7.77
C SER A 184 6.08 -12.38 -6.89
N LYS A 185 6.08 -13.68 -7.23
CA LYS A 185 5.39 -14.71 -6.44
C LYS A 185 5.93 -14.79 -5.01
N VAL A 186 7.26 -14.82 -4.84
CA VAL A 186 7.90 -14.90 -3.51
C VAL A 186 7.55 -13.67 -2.67
N VAL A 187 7.67 -12.46 -3.26
CA VAL A 187 7.34 -11.21 -2.56
C VAL A 187 5.87 -11.17 -2.16
N MET A 188 4.96 -11.60 -3.05
CA MET A 188 3.53 -11.66 -2.76
C MET A 188 3.22 -12.63 -1.61
N GLU A 189 3.78 -13.84 -1.64
CA GLU A 189 3.59 -14.84 -0.58
C GLU A 189 4.09 -14.31 0.78
N LYS A 190 5.28 -13.70 0.84
CA LYS A 190 5.81 -13.08 2.06
C LYS A 190 4.97 -11.88 2.53
N THR A 191 4.44 -11.09 1.58
CA THR A 191 3.52 -10.00 1.90
C THR A 191 2.26 -10.53 2.59
N MET A 192 1.64 -11.57 2.03
CA MET A 192 0.40 -12.13 2.59
C MET A 192 0.64 -12.86 3.91
N GLU A 193 1.77 -13.55 4.06
CA GLU A 193 2.18 -14.15 5.34
C GLU A 193 2.26 -13.10 6.44
N LEU A 194 2.96 -11.99 6.18
CA LEU A 194 3.11 -10.88 7.12
C LEU A 194 1.76 -10.23 7.46
N VAL A 195 0.96 -9.89 6.44
CA VAL A 195 -0.36 -9.24 6.59
C VAL A 195 -1.29 -10.10 7.46
N ARG A 196 -1.37 -11.41 7.20
CA ARG A 196 -2.22 -12.33 7.96
C ARG A 196 -1.73 -12.52 9.39
N LYS A 197 -0.42 -12.70 9.58
CA LYS A 197 0.19 -12.86 10.90
C LYS A 197 -0.06 -11.66 11.80
N GLU A 198 0.11 -10.46 11.26
CA GLU A 198 -0.04 -9.21 12.00
C GLU A 198 -1.50 -8.68 11.99
N LYS A 199 -2.42 -9.36 11.31
CA LYS A 199 -3.84 -8.98 11.12
C LYS A 199 -3.97 -7.52 10.67
N ILE A 200 -3.24 -7.13 9.61
CA ILE A 200 -3.25 -5.78 9.08
C ILE A 200 -4.38 -5.66 8.06
N THR A 201 -5.25 -4.66 8.22
CA THR A 201 -6.22 -4.30 7.18
C THR A 201 -5.46 -3.85 5.94
N THR A 202 -5.72 -4.48 4.79
CA THR A 202 -4.93 -4.25 3.58
C THR A 202 -5.81 -3.92 2.40
N LEU A 203 -5.47 -2.85 1.69
CA LEU A 203 -6.05 -2.49 0.41
C LEU A 203 -4.96 -2.59 -0.66
N MET A 204 -5.17 -3.44 -1.66
CA MET A 204 -4.19 -3.74 -2.69
C MET A 204 -4.74 -3.41 -4.07
N ILE A 205 -3.97 -2.68 -4.87
CA ILE A 205 -4.22 -2.53 -6.30
C ILE A 205 -3.46 -3.65 -7.03
N SER A 206 -4.14 -4.33 -7.94
CA SER A 206 -3.54 -5.35 -8.80
C SER A 206 -4.14 -5.28 -10.22
N HIS A 207 -3.36 -5.69 -11.21
CA HIS A 207 -3.83 -6.00 -12.56
C HIS A 207 -3.91 -7.50 -12.84
N ASN A 208 -3.39 -8.32 -11.92
CA ASN A 208 -3.41 -9.76 -12.04
C ASN A 208 -4.67 -10.33 -11.39
N LEU A 209 -5.61 -10.82 -12.19
CA LEU A 209 -6.89 -11.35 -11.72
C LEU A 209 -6.73 -12.64 -10.90
N ARG A 210 -5.73 -13.47 -11.25
CA ARG A 210 -5.43 -14.71 -10.49
C ARG A 210 -4.91 -14.38 -9.10
N ASP A 211 -4.00 -13.41 -9.01
CA ASP A 211 -3.48 -12.96 -7.72
C ASP A 211 -4.58 -12.32 -6.88
N ALA A 212 -5.50 -11.56 -7.52
CA ALA A 212 -6.65 -11.00 -6.83
C ALA A 212 -7.52 -12.07 -6.18
N ILE A 213 -7.86 -13.15 -6.89
CA ILE A 213 -8.65 -14.26 -6.32
C ILE A 213 -7.86 -15.00 -5.24
N LYS A 214 -6.58 -15.27 -5.50
CA LYS A 214 -5.76 -16.13 -4.61
C LYS A 214 -5.40 -15.47 -3.28
N TYR A 215 -5.13 -14.16 -3.31
CA TYR A 215 -4.50 -13.45 -2.18
C TYR A 215 -5.42 -12.47 -1.47
N SER A 216 -6.69 -12.30 -1.91
CA SER A 216 -7.62 -11.43 -1.23
C SER A 216 -8.80 -12.16 -0.60
N ASP A 217 -9.46 -11.49 0.34
CA ASP A 217 -10.72 -11.92 0.93
C ASP A 217 -11.91 -11.31 0.16
N ARG A 218 -11.69 -10.13 -0.44
CA ARG A 218 -12.70 -9.34 -1.15
C ARG A 218 -12.12 -8.68 -2.39
N ILE A 219 -12.90 -8.66 -3.44
CA ILE A 219 -12.55 -8.04 -4.73
C ILE A 219 -13.53 -6.92 -5.01
N ILE A 220 -12.99 -5.74 -5.29
CA ILE A 220 -13.73 -4.56 -5.74
C ILE A 220 -13.21 -4.22 -7.12
N MET A 221 -14.10 -4.00 -8.07
CA MET A 221 -13.74 -3.51 -9.39
C MET A 221 -14.25 -2.09 -9.59
N LEU A 222 -13.32 -1.22 -9.98
CA LEU A 222 -13.61 0.17 -10.33
C LEU A 222 -13.67 0.36 -11.85
N ASP A 223 -14.68 1.07 -12.28
CA ASP A 223 -14.74 1.63 -13.65
C ASP A 223 -15.20 3.09 -13.57
N ARG A 224 -14.42 4.00 -14.19
CA ARG A 224 -14.70 5.44 -14.26
C ARG A 224 -15.17 6.03 -12.92
N GLY A 225 -14.43 5.72 -11.86
CA GLY A 225 -14.70 6.21 -10.52
C GLY A 225 -15.92 5.60 -9.81
N LYS A 226 -16.49 4.53 -10.33
CA LYS A 226 -17.62 3.81 -9.74
C LYS A 226 -17.24 2.39 -9.38
N VAL A 227 -17.81 1.87 -8.31
CA VAL A 227 -17.72 0.44 -7.98
C VAL A 227 -18.73 -0.31 -8.85
N ILE A 228 -18.22 -1.18 -9.73
CA ILE A 228 -19.05 -2.01 -10.64
C ILE A 228 -19.15 -3.47 -10.19
N LEU A 229 -18.24 -3.89 -9.29
CA LEU A 229 -18.27 -5.20 -8.63
C LEU A 229 -17.76 -5.03 -7.20
N ASP A 230 -18.42 -5.70 -6.27
CA ASP A 230 -17.99 -5.83 -4.89
C ASP A 230 -18.43 -7.21 -4.39
N THR A 231 -17.46 -8.11 -4.22
CA THR A 231 -17.74 -9.51 -3.89
C THR A 231 -16.63 -10.14 -3.06
N ARG A 232 -16.93 -11.22 -2.36
CA ARG A 232 -15.93 -12.09 -1.76
C ARG A 232 -15.13 -12.83 -2.84
N SER A 233 -13.81 -12.98 -2.65
CA SER A 233 -12.94 -13.64 -3.65
C SER A 233 -13.33 -15.11 -3.90
N ASN A 234 -13.87 -15.80 -2.89
CA ASN A 234 -14.34 -17.20 -3.00
C ASN A 234 -15.71 -17.38 -3.66
N LEU A 235 -16.42 -16.28 -3.99
CA LEU A 235 -17.74 -16.30 -4.63
C LEU A 235 -17.67 -15.97 -6.13
N ILE A 236 -16.49 -15.72 -6.69
CA ILE A 236 -16.31 -15.39 -8.09
C ILE A 236 -15.22 -16.24 -8.72
N SER A 237 -15.48 -16.76 -9.91
CA SER A 237 -14.48 -17.48 -10.69
C SER A 237 -13.60 -16.55 -11.52
N GLU A 238 -12.41 -17.03 -11.92
CA GLU A 238 -11.52 -16.27 -12.82
C GLU A 238 -12.22 -15.92 -14.14
N SER A 239 -13.00 -16.84 -14.70
CA SER A 239 -13.73 -16.64 -15.96
C SER A 239 -14.81 -15.57 -15.86
N GLU A 240 -15.52 -15.48 -14.76
CA GLU A 240 -16.50 -14.42 -14.49
C GLU A 240 -15.83 -13.07 -14.32
N LEU A 241 -14.73 -13.04 -13.57
CA LEU A 241 -13.96 -11.82 -13.33
C LEU A 241 -13.39 -11.25 -14.62
N ILE A 242 -12.87 -12.11 -15.51
CA ILE A 242 -12.39 -11.74 -16.86
C ILE A 242 -13.52 -11.12 -17.68
N LYS A 243 -14.72 -11.70 -17.66
CA LYS A 243 -15.88 -11.17 -18.42
C LYS A 243 -16.28 -9.77 -17.95
N ILE A 244 -16.19 -9.49 -16.66
CA ILE A 244 -16.52 -8.17 -16.10
C ILE A 244 -15.40 -7.17 -16.41
N TYR A 245 -14.15 -7.60 -16.31
CA TYR A 245 -12.97 -6.76 -16.55
C TYR A 245 -12.85 -6.27 -18.00
N ASN A 246 -13.32 -7.07 -18.98
CA ASN A 246 -13.25 -6.78 -20.41
C ASN A 246 -14.50 -6.06 -20.98
N ARG A 247 -15.44 -5.66 -20.14
CA ARG A 247 -16.60 -4.83 -20.50
C ARG A 247 -16.25 -3.35 -20.54
#